data_54b2ea1dfaddb582da769acb0ac8e2d9
#
_entry.id   54b2ea1dfaddb582da769acb0ac8e2d9
#
_cell.length_a   1.000
_cell.length_b   1.000
_cell.length_c   1.000
_cell.angle_alpha   90.00
_cell.angle_beta   90.00
_cell.angle_gamma   90.00
#
_symmetry.space_group_name_H-M   'P 1'
#
loop_
_entity.id
_entity.type
_entity.pdbx_description
1 polymer ?
#
loop_
_entity_poly.entity_id
_entity_poly.type
_entity_poly.pdbx_seq_one_letter_code
_entity_poly.pdbx_strand_id
1 'polypeptide(L)'
;MQVSPYLCVFVYQRQATQSLSYLYMQNRYSKEIIPIEGWEREESFRFFSTFTQPFFNVHTEVDITPLHRYCKQHGLSISLAYMHATTQAARATENFLLRIENGQVVKFSGLDLSTTILKDDKQIAFTHFPFIENLADFCANGATIIAEVKKSKKLFNGHQGIDLLHMTTLPWFTFRGMEHAFSIGQEDPGVPKIGYGKLEMRGDQVYLPISIGLHHALADGYHMHLFMEELTKVIESYL
;
A
#
# COMPACT_ATOMS: atom_id res chain seq x y z
N MET A 1 2.21 -44.12 26.75
CA MET A 1 1.59 -43.54 25.58
C MET A 1 2.47 -42.36 25.13
N GLN A 2 3.35 -42.60 24.13
CA GLN A 2 4.19 -41.55 23.58
C GLN A 2 3.37 -40.74 22.57
N VAL A 3 3.14 -39.48 22.86
CA VAL A 3 2.49 -38.54 21.93
C VAL A 3 3.50 -38.16 20.87
N SER A 4 3.16 -38.41 19.60
CA SER A 4 4.01 -38.16 18.44
C SER A 4 4.38 -36.67 18.33
N PRO A 5 5.66 -36.29 18.15
CA PRO A 5 6.09 -34.88 18.02
C PRO A 5 5.51 -34.17 16.80
N TYR A 6 4.95 -34.91 15.82
CA TYR A 6 4.33 -34.33 14.63
C TYR A 6 2.94 -33.71 14.87
N LEU A 7 2.26 -34.05 15.98
CA LEU A 7 0.95 -33.49 16.31
C LEU A 7 1.06 -32.03 16.79
N CYS A 8 2.16 -31.66 17.43
CA CYS A 8 2.39 -30.29 17.91
C CYS A 8 2.64 -29.28 16.79
N VAL A 9 3.29 -29.70 15.69
CA VAL A 9 3.59 -28.81 14.55
C VAL A 9 2.32 -28.46 13.77
N PHE A 10 1.41 -29.42 13.61
CA PHE A 10 0.13 -29.18 12.90
C PHE A 10 -0.85 -28.29 13.69
N VAL A 11 -0.84 -28.37 15.02
CA VAL A 11 -1.69 -27.49 15.87
C VAL A 11 -1.13 -26.06 15.88
N TYR A 12 0.18 -25.89 15.87
CA TYR A 12 0.80 -24.56 15.85
C TYR A 12 0.61 -23.87 14.49
N GLN A 13 0.68 -24.60 13.38
CA GLN A 13 0.39 -24.05 12.05
C GLN A 13 -1.09 -23.68 11.87
N ARG A 14 -2.03 -24.47 12.40
CA ARG A 14 -3.47 -24.11 12.37
C ARG A 14 -3.81 -22.90 13.23
N GLN A 15 -3.17 -22.72 14.37
CA GLN A 15 -3.38 -21.53 15.20
C GLN A 15 -2.74 -20.28 14.60
N ALA A 16 -1.58 -20.40 13.96
CA ALA A 16 -0.94 -19.30 13.25
C ALA A 16 -1.73 -18.86 11.99
N THR A 17 -2.28 -19.81 11.22
CA THR A 17 -3.14 -19.49 10.07
C THR A 17 -4.48 -18.91 10.49
N GLN A 18 -5.10 -19.37 11.59
CA GLN A 18 -6.31 -18.74 12.12
C GLN A 18 -6.06 -17.35 12.71
N SER A 19 -4.90 -17.09 13.33
CA SER A 19 -4.57 -15.76 13.86
C SER A 19 -4.26 -14.74 12.76
N LEU A 20 -3.66 -15.17 11.64
CA LEU A 20 -3.42 -14.31 10.48
C LEU A 20 -4.72 -14.00 9.73
N SER A 21 -5.64 -14.96 9.58
CA SER A 21 -6.97 -14.71 9.00
C SER A 21 -7.84 -13.77 9.85
N TYR A 22 -7.67 -13.76 11.18
CA TYR A 22 -8.37 -12.83 12.07
C TYR A 22 -7.88 -11.38 11.96
N LEU A 23 -6.63 -11.15 11.53
CA LEU A 23 -6.05 -9.81 11.35
C LEU A 23 -6.59 -9.08 10.11
N TYR A 24 -7.14 -9.81 9.13
CA TYR A 24 -7.71 -9.22 7.90
C TYR A 24 -9.25 -9.00 7.99
N MET A 25 -9.88 -9.12 9.16
CA MET A 25 -11.34 -9.33 9.24
C MET A 25 -12.22 -8.08 9.34
N GLN A 26 -11.71 -6.84 9.26
CA GLN A 26 -12.58 -5.65 9.29
C GLN A 26 -12.14 -4.60 8.28
N ASN A 27 -12.67 -4.69 7.06
CA ASN A 27 -12.53 -3.61 6.08
C ASN A 27 -13.34 -2.39 6.55
N ARG A 28 -12.82 -1.19 6.33
CA ARG A 28 -13.47 0.08 6.70
C ARG A 28 -14.39 0.59 5.60
N TYR A 29 -14.14 0.19 4.37
CA TYR A 29 -14.91 0.60 3.20
C TYR A 29 -15.86 -0.51 2.77
N SER A 30 -17.01 -0.11 2.23
CA SER A 30 -17.92 -1.04 1.56
C SER A 30 -17.26 -1.59 0.31
N LYS A 31 -17.68 -2.78 -0.10
CA LYS A 31 -17.18 -3.45 -1.30
C LYS A 31 -18.33 -4.02 -2.11
N GLU A 32 -18.13 -4.10 -3.41
CA GLU A 32 -18.99 -4.79 -4.37
C GLU A 32 -18.22 -5.93 -5.04
N ILE A 33 -18.92 -6.99 -5.41
CA ILE A 33 -18.33 -8.11 -6.16
C ILE A 33 -18.37 -7.75 -7.64
N ILE A 34 -17.25 -7.87 -8.32
CA ILE A 34 -17.16 -7.75 -9.77
C ILE A 34 -17.29 -9.16 -10.35
N PRO A 35 -18.35 -9.47 -11.13
CA PRO A 35 -18.46 -10.75 -11.80
C PRO A 35 -17.29 -10.97 -12.74
N ILE A 36 -16.60 -12.13 -12.61
CA ILE A 36 -15.44 -12.44 -13.46
C ILE A 36 -15.90 -12.74 -14.87
N GLU A 37 -17.03 -13.46 -15.01
CA GLU A 37 -17.62 -13.78 -16.30
C GLU A 37 -18.13 -12.51 -17.01
N GLY A 38 -17.60 -12.25 -18.19
CA GLY A 38 -17.89 -11.04 -18.97
C GLY A 38 -17.17 -9.77 -18.51
N TRP A 39 -16.31 -9.86 -17.51
CA TRP A 39 -15.44 -8.75 -17.14
C TRP A 39 -14.37 -8.52 -18.21
N GLU A 40 -14.09 -7.28 -18.54
CA GLU A 40 -13.07 -6.92 -19.57
C GLU A 40 -11.68 -7.52 -19.32
N ARG A 41 -11.37 -7.86 -18.06
CA ARG A 41 -10.10 -8.49 -17.65
C ARG A 41 -10.25 -9.99 -17.33
N GLU A 42 -11.34 -10.63 -17.69
CA GLU A 42 -11.60 -12.06 -17.38
C GLU A 42 -10.42 -12.97 -17.78
N GLU A 43 -9.93 -12.86 -19.03
CA GLU A 43 -8.82 -13.69 -19.53
C GLU A 43 -7.52 -13.40 -18.75
N SER A 44 -7.19 -12.13 -18.55
CA SER A 44 -6.01 -11.72 -17.77
C SER A 44 -6.10 -12.20 -16.31
N PHE A 45 -7.29 -12.09 -15.70
CA PHE A 45 -7.52 -12.56 -14.34
C PHE A 45 -7.30 -14.06 -14.24
N ARG A 46 -7.93 -14.86 -15.10
CA ARG A 46 -7.81 -16.32 -15.13
C ARG A 46 -6.36 -16.76 -15.35
N PHE A 47 -5.64 -16.09 -16.25
CA PHE A 47 -4.24 -16.40 -16.56
C PHE A 47 -3.30 -16.07 -15.41
N PHE A 48 -3.28 -14.81 -14.95
CA PHE A 48 -2.32 -14.37 -13.93
C PHE A 48 -2.63 -14.89 -12.52
N SER A 49 -3.87 -15.28 -12.22
CA SER A 49 -4.21 -15.92 -10.93
C SER A 49 -3.57 -17.30 -10.76
N THR A 50 -3.03 -17.92 -11.83
CA THR A 50 -2.29 -19.17 -11.74
C THR A 50 -0.82 -19.00 -11.34
N PHE A 51 -0.31 -17.75 -11.32
CA PHE A 51 1.10 -17.48 -11.07
C PHE A 51 1.39 -17.53 -9.57
N THR A 52 2.53 -18.12 -9.20
CA THR A 52 3.02 -18.14 -7.81
C THR A 52 3.45 -16.75 -7.34
N GLN A 53 3.92 -15.92 -8.28
CA GLN A 53 4.31 -14.54 -8.04
C GLN A 53 3.63 -13.67 -9.12
N PRO A 54 2.38 -13.21 -8.84
CA PRO A 54 1.60 -12.49 -9.83
C PRO A 54 1.85 -10.97 -9.85
N PHE A 55 2.74 -10.45 -8.99
CA PHE A 55 3.05 -9.02 -8.98
C PHE A 55 4.05 -8.65 -10.06
N PHE A 56 3.76 -7.56 -10.74
CA PHE A 56 4.76 -6.83 -11.54
C PHE A 56 5.07 -5.51 -10.86
N ASN A 57 6.31 -5.03 -11.05
CA ASN A 57 6.79 -3.81 -10.43
C ASN A 57 7.27 -2.83 -11.50
N VAL A 58 6.91 -1.56 -11.35
CA VAL A 58 7.43 -0.44 -12.13
C VAL A 58 8.18 0.50 -11.20
N HIS A 59 9.39 0.88 -11.61
CA HIS A 59 10.24 1.79 -10.87
C HIS A 59 10.45 3.04 -11.72
N THR A 60 10.11 4.19 -11.15
CA THR A 60 10.22 5.49 -11.82
C THR A 60 10.48 6.59 -10.81
N GLU A 61 10.40 7.82 -11.25
CA GLU A 61 10.44 9.00 -10.38
C GLU A 61 9.29 9.95 -10.72
N VAL A 62 8.88 10.75 -9.76
CA VAL A 62 7.82 11.74 -9.91
C VAL A 62 8.39 13.11 -9.54
N ASP A 63 8.14 14.12 -10.37
CA ASP A 63 8.41 15.51 -9.99
C ASP A 63 7.34 15.96 -8.97
N ILE A 64 7.78 16.15 -7.73
CA ILE A 64 6.92 16.60 -6.62
C ILE A 64 7.20 18.06 -6.23
N THR A 65 7.84 18.82 -7.11
CA THR A 65 8.24 20.21 -6.83
C THR A 65 7.09 21.07 -6.33
N PRO A 66 5.88 21.06 -6.96
CA PRO A 66 4.75 21.84 -6.46
C PRO A 66 4.36 21.47 -5.02
N LEU A 67 4.17 20.18 -4.78
CA LEU A 67 3.79 19.66 -3.46
C LEU A 67 4.87 19.95 -2.40
N HIS A 68 6.15 19.81 -2.77
CA HIS A 68 7.27 20.11 -1.87
C HIS A 68 7.31 21.60 -1.47
N ARG A 69 7.12 22.52 -2.44
CA ARG A 69 7.05 23.96 -2.18
C ARG A 69 5.87 24.30 -1.28
N TYR A 70 4.70 23.74 -1.58
CA TYR A 70 3.50 23.90 -0.75
C TYR A 70 3.73 23.45 0.69
N CYS A 71 4.27 22.25 0.89
CA CYS A 71 4.57 21.73 2.22
C CYS A 71 5.55 22.63 2.99
N LYS A 72 6.59 23.14 2.32
CA LYS A 72 7.58 24.05 2.93
C LYS A 72 6.95 25.37 3.38
N GLN A 73 6.03 25.93 2.57
CA GLN A 73 5.33 27.18 2.89
C GLN A 73 4.36 27.01 4.06
N HIS A 74 3.72 25.85 4.20
CA HIS A 74 2.70 25.60 5.23
C HIS A 74 3.21 24.78 6.42
N GLY A 75 4.50 24.46 6.48
CA GLY A 75 5.08 23.68 7.59
C GLY A 75 4.57 22.24 7.68
N LEU A 76 4.17 21.64 6.54
CA LEU A 76 3.64 20.29 6.49
C LEU A 76 4.73 19.24 6.27
N SER A 77 4.48 18.01 6.73
CA SER A 77 5.38 16.87 6.50
C SER A 77 5.33 16.44 5.04
N ILE A 78 6.44 16.57 4.31
CA ILE A 78 6.52 16.13 2.93
C ILE A 78 6.28 14.62 2.77
N SER A 79 6.72 13.79 3.74
CA SER A 79 6.50 12.34 3.67
C SER A 79 5.02 11.98 3.83
N LEU A 80 4.29 12.62 4.70
CA LEU A 80 2.84 12.44 4.81
C LEU A 80 2.13 13.01 3.57
N ALA A 81 2.62 14.13 3.02
CA ALA A 81 2.01 14.77 1.87
C ALA A 81 2.10 13.90 0.60
N TYR A 82 3.26 13.31 0.27
CA TYR A 82 3.32 12.44 -0.90
C TYR A 82 2.55 11.11 -0.68
N MET A 83 2.47 10.59 0.54
CA MET A 83 1.61 9.44 0.86
C MET A 83 0.13 9.77 0.67
N HIS A 84 -0.29 10.96 1.10
CA HIS A 84 -1.65 11.48 0.88
C HIS A 84 -1.95 11.59 -0.62
N ALA A 85 -1.11 12.28 -1.39
CA ALA A 85 -1.28 12.46 -2.84
C ALA A 85 -1.36 11.11 -3.57
N THR A 86 -0.50 10.15 -3.23
CA THR A 86 -0.53 8.79 -3.76
C THR A 86 -1.83 8.07 -3.43
N THR A 87 -2.33 8.20 -2.19
CA THR A 87 -3.61 7.59 -1.79
C THR A 87 -4.78 8.22 -2.54
N GLN A 88 -4.77 9.53 -2.71
CA GLN A 88 -5.79 10.25 -3.46
C GLN A 88 -5.82 9.81 -4.93
N ALA A 89 -4.67 9.70 -5.59
CA ALA A 89 -4.55 9.20 -6.96
C ALA A 89 -5.03 7.75 -7.08
N ALA A 90 -4.66 6.88 -6.13
CA ALA A 90 -5.09 5.49 -6.11
C ALA A 90 -6.61 5.36 -5.93
N ARG A 91 -7.23 6.21 -5.11
CA ARG A 91 -8.69 6.26 -4.93
C ARG A 91 -9.43 6.71 -6.20
N ALA A 92 -8.78 7.48 -7.07
CA ALA A 92 -9.29 7.90 -8.37
C ALA A 92 -9.05 6.88 -9.49
N THR A 93 -8.21 5.86 -9.26
CA THR A 93 -7.85 4.83 -10.25
C THR A 93 -8.53 3.51 -9.90
N GLU A 94 -9.50 3.08 -10.71
CA GLU A 94 -10.37 1.94 -10.41
C GLU A 94 -9.61 0.67 -10.04
N ASN A 95 -8.58 0.30 -10.80
CA ASN A 95 -7.83 -0.94 -10.58
C ASN A 95 -7.05 -0.97 -9.26
N PHE A 96 -6.78 0.19 -8.65
CA PHE A 96 -6.20 0.28 -7.31
C PHE A 96 -7.21 -0.04 -6.20
N LEU A 97 -8.51 0.03 -6.50
CA LEU A 97 -9.60 -0.32 -5.59
C LEU A 97 -9.94 -1.82 -5.60
N LEU A 98 -9.42 -2.59 -6.59
CA LEU A 98 -9.72 -4.01 -6.75
C LEU A 98 -8.89 -4.87 -5.81
N ARG A 99 -9.50 -5.95 -5.31
CA ARG A 99 -8.85 -7.00 -4.51
C ARG A 99 -9.35 -8.38 -4.93
N ILE A 100 -8.57 -9.39 -4.57
CA ILE A 100 -8.98 -10.80 -4.66
C ILE A 100 -9.34 -11.26 -3.25
N GLU A 101 -10.54 -11.80 -3.10
CA GLU A 101 -11.02 -12.33 -1.83
C GLU A 101 -11.82 -13.61 -2.09
N ASN A 102 -11.35 -14.75 -1.56
CA ASN A 102 -11.94 -16.06 -1.78
C ASN A 102 -12.14 -16.40 -3.28
N GLY A 103 -11.14 -16.09 -4.11
CA GLY A 103 -11.17 -16.34 -5.56
C GLY A 103 -12.09 -15.39 -6.34
N GLN A 104 -12.70 -14.40 -5.72
CA GLN A 104 -13.57 -13.40 -6.34
C GLN A 104 -12.86 -12.04 -6.44
N VAL A 105 -13.20 -11.27 -7.46
CA VAL A 105 -12.77 -9.87 -7.56
C VAL A 105 -13.77 -9.00 -6.79
N VAL A 106 -13.27 -8.19 -5.88
CA VAL A 106 -14.06 -7.19 -5.14
C VAL A 106 -13.50 -5.80 -5.37
N LYS A 107 -14.37 -4.80 -5.47
CA LYS A 107 -14.01 -3.38 -5.58
C LYS A 107 -14.45 -2.65 -4.33
N PHE A 108 -13.51 -1.99 -3.67
CA PHE A 108 -13.78 -1.15 -2.50
C PHE A 108 -14.23 0.25 -2.89
N SER A 109 -15.09 0.86 -2.08
CA SER A 109 -15.56 2.25 -2.26
C SER A 109 -14.51 3.29 -1.89
N GLY A 110 -13.40 2.88 -1.30
CA GLY A 110 -12.29 3.74 -0.91
C GLY A 110 -11.13 2.94 -0.33
N LEU A 111 -10.04 3.63 -0.05
CA LEU A 111 -8.81 3.06 0.52
C LEU A 111 -8.27 3.97 1.61
N ASP A 112 -7.70 3.36 2.62
CA ASP A 112 -6.73 3.98 3.53
C ASP A 112 -5.30 3.57 3.14
N LEU A 113 -4.32 3.94 3.93
CA LEU A 113 -2.95 3.49 3.73
C LEU A 113 -2.36 2.85 5.01
N SER A 114 -1.44 1.94 4.81
CA SER A 114 -0.57 1.39 5.84
C SER A 114 0.88 1.61 5.43
N THR A 115 1.68 2.16 6.35
CA THR A 115 3.11 2.34 6.09
C THR A 115 3.96 1.81 7.23
N THR A 116 5.24 1.58 6.94
CA THR A 116 6.22 1.18 7.96
C THR A 116 6.76 2.41 8.68
N ILE A 117 6.70 2.40 10.00
CA ILE A 117 7.30 3.41 10.87
C ILE A 117 8.50 2.81 11.60
N LEU A 118 9.65 3.47 11.52
CA LEU A 118 10.82 3.12 12.35
C LEU A 118 10.59 3.64 13.77
N LYS A 119 10.52 2.71 14.72
CA LYS A 119 10.33 3.01 16.14
C LYS A 119 11.62 3.47 16.81
N ASP A 120 11.51 3.98 18.04
CA ASP A 120 12.66 4.45 18.83
C ASP A 120 13.64 3.31 19.15
N ASP A 121 13.15 2.07 19.26
CA ASP A 121 13.95 0.85 19.47
C ASP A 121 14.60 0.29 18.19
N LYS A 122 14.49 1.00 17.05
CA LYS A 122 15.00 0.62 15.72
C LYS A 122 14.27 -0.57 15.06
N GLN A 123 13.15 -1.03 15.63
CA GLN A 123 12.27 -1.98 14.98
C GLN A 123 11.24 -1.25 14.12
N ILE A 124 10.74 -1.90 13.08
CA ILE A 124 9.64 -1.36 12.27
C ILE A 124 8.29 -1.68 12.93
N ALA A 125 7.29 -0.86 12.61
CA ALA A 125 5.90 -1.14 12.88
C ALA A 125 5.07 -0.86 11.65
N PHE A 126 4.14 -1.77 11.30
CA PHE A 126 3.11 -1.53 10.31
C PHE A 126 2.02 -0.67 10.92
N THR A 127 1.72 0.43 10.30
CA THR A 127 0.88 1.47 10.89
C THR A 127 -0.16 1.95 9.91
N HIS A 128 -1.41 1.87 10.31
CA HIS A 128 -2.55 2.36 9.55
C HIS A 128 -2.71 3.87 9.71
N PHE A 129 -3.02 4.54 8.59
CA PHE A 129 -3.40 5.95 8.53
C PHE A 129 -4.74 6.05 7.80
N PRO A 130 -5.80 6.53 8.47
CA PRO A 130 -7.06 6.80 7.80
C PRO A 130 -6.88 7.94 6.79
N PHE A 131 -7.45 7.77 5.59
CA PHE A 131 -7.45 8.85 4.62
C PHE A 131 -8.37 9.98 5.08
N ILE A 132 -7.85 11.20 5.05
CA ILE A 132 -8.56 12.45 5.34
C ILE A 132 -8.34 13.35 4.12
N GLU A 133 -9.42 13.85 3.53
CA GLU A 133 -9.40 14.62 2.28
C GLU A 133 -8.48 15.84 2.37
N ASN A 134 -8.57 16.59 3.46
CA ASN A 134 -7.73 17.77 3.69
C ASN A 134 -6.30 17.36 4.06
N LEU A 135 -5.31 17.83 3.28
CA LEU A 135 -3.90 17.50 3.49
C LEU A 135 -3.36 17.95 4.86
N ALA A 136 -3.73 19.14 5.33
CA ALA A 136 -3.24 19.65 6.60
C ALA A 136 -3.76 18.81 7.78
N ASP A 137 -5.05 18.44 7.75
CA ASP A 137 -5.68 17.56 8.74
C ASP A 137 -5.10 16.16 8.69
N PHE A 138 -4.83 15.62 7.49
CA PHE A 138 -4.15 14.34 7.34
C PHE A 138 -2.75 14.37 7.93
N CYS A 139 -1.98 15.43 7.68
CA CYS A 139 -0.64 15.60 8.25
C CYS A 139 -0.67 15.73 9.77
N ALA A 140 -1.61 16.48 10.33
CA ALA A 140 -1.75 16.65 11.77
C ALA A 140 -2.11 15.33 12.47
N ASN A 141 -3.10 14.61 11.93
CA ASN A 141 -3.48 13.27 12.42
C ASN A 141 -2.32 12.28 12.30
N GLY A 142 -1.64 12.27 11.15
CA GLY A 142 -0.50 11.41 10.88
C GLY A 142 0.68 11.65 11.83
N ALA A 143 0.97 12.90 12.15
CA ALA A 143 2.00 13.25 13.14
C ALA A 143 1.69 12.67 14.53
N THR A 144 0.42 12.72 14.95
CA THR A 144 -0.04 12.13 16.21
C THR A 144 0.14 10.62 16.21
N ILE A 145 -0.33 9.93 15.15
CA ILE A 145 -0.17 8.48 14.99
C ILE A 145 1.31 8.08 15.04
N ILE A 146 2.19 8.78 14.32
CA ILE A 146 3.63 8.51 14.33
C ILE A 146 4.23 8.64 15.73
N ALA A 147 3.86 9.68 16.47
CA ALA A 147 4.37 9.91 17.83
C ALA A 147 3.98 8.78 18.80
N GLU A 148 2.77 8.25 18.67
CA GLU A 148 2.28 7.12 19.46
C GLU A 148 2.99 5.80 19.08
N VAL A 149 3.09 5.53 17.78
CA VAL A 149 3.66 4.29 17.25
C VAL A 149 5.15 4.17 17.55
N LYS A 150 5.90 5.27 17.53
CA LYS A 150 7.34 5.27 17.90
C LYS A 150 7.60 4.68 19.27
N LYS A 151 6.66 4.82 20.21
CA LYS A 151 6.74 4.30 21.58
C LYS A 151 6.06 2.92 21.73
N SER A 152 5.36 2.44 20.70
CA SER A 152 4.62 1.18 20.74
C SER A 152 5.57 -0.02 20.73
N LYS A 153 5.22 -1.08 21.46
CA LYS A 153 5.89 -2.38 21.40
C LYS A 153 5.29 -3.32 20.35
N LYS A 154 4.17 -2.91 19.72
CA LYS A 154 3.45 -3.74 18.75
C LYS A 154 4.10 -3.64 17.35
N LEU A 155 4.04 -4.76 16.60
CA LEU A 155 4.39 -4.78 15.18
C LEU A 155 3.28 -4.16 14.33
N PHE A 156 2.01 -4.44 14.65
CA PHE A 156 0.84 -3.94 13.94
C PHE A 156 0.09 -2.90 14.78
N ASN A 157 -0.19 -1.74 14.20
CA ASN A 157 -0.87 -0.63 14.84
C ASN A 157 -2.01 -0.13 13.94
N GLY A 158 -3.24 -0.19 14.45
CA GLY A 158 -4.45 0.21 13.74
C GLY A 158 -5.03 -0.89 12.84
N HIS A 159 -5.79 -0.49 11.85
CA HIS A 159 -6.52 -1.35 10.93
C HIS A 159 -5.58 -2.20 10.05
N GLN A 160 -5.95 -3.46 9.80
CA GLN A 160 -5.17 -4.45 9.05
C GLN A 160 -6.02 -5.13 7.95
N GLY A 161 -7.02 -4.43 7.40
CA GLY A 161 -7.83 -4.92 6.29
C GLY A 161 -7.10 -4.95 4.95
N ILE A 162 -7.80 -5.38 3.91
CA ILE A 162 -7.27 -5.40 2.54
C ILE A 162 -7.67 -4.14 1.74
N ASP A 163 -8.48 -3.26 2.32
CA ASP A 163 -8.88 -1.94 1.79
C ASP A 163 -7.80 -0.87 2.05
N LEU A 164 -6.54 -1.26 1.90
CA LEU A 164 -5.36 -0.45 2.16
C LEU A 164 -4.47 -0.33 0.91
N LEU A 165 -3.60 0.67 0.93
CA LEU A 165 -2.35 0.70 0.17
C LEU A 165 -1.20 0.38 1.12
N HIS A 166 -0.31 -0.53 0.75
CA HIS A 166 0.89 -0.78 1.54
C HIS A 166 2.02 0.11 1.05
N MET A 167 2.55 0.95 1.95
CA MET A 167 3.60 1.90 1.63
C MET A 167 4.85 1.66 2.48
N THR A 168 6.01 1.99 1.93
CA THR A 168 7.30 1.93 2.63
C THR A 168 8.17 3.09 2.16
N THR A 169 8.85 3.76 3.09
CA THR A 169 9.81 4.82 2.76
C THR A 169 11.21 4.41 3.20
N LEU A 170 12.16 4.52 2.29
CA LEU A 170 13.59 4.34 2.50
C LEU A 170 14.31 5.69 2.36
N PRO A 171 14.28 6.56 3.39
CA PRO A 171 14.71 7.96 3.25
C PRO A 171 16.24 8.16 3.23
N TRP A 172 17.01 7.08 3.41
CA TRP A 172 18.47 7.15 3.54
C TRP A 172 19.20 7.14 2.21
N PHE A 173 18.60 6.57 1.16
CA PHE A 173 19.21 6.42 -0.17
C PHE A 173 18.16 6.44 -1.27
N THR A 174 18.59 6.80 -2.47
CA THR A 174 17.80 6.63 -3.67
C THR A 174 17.91 5.18 -4.14
N PHE A 175 16.92 4.72 -4.89
CA PHE A 175 16.93 3.39 -5.51
C PHE A 175 16.42 3.48 -6.95
N ARG A 176 16.76 2.48 -7.75
CA ARG A 176 16.24 2.30 -9.11
C ARG A 176 15.28 1.10 -9.22
N GLY A 177 15.07 0.41 -8.13
CA GLY A 177 14.16 -0.71 -8.00
C GLY A 177 14.04 -1.16 -6.55
N MET A 178 12.82 -1.52 -6.14
CA MET A 178 12.51 -2.08 -4.83
C MET A 178 11.32 -3.03 -4.99
N GLU A 179 11.44 -4.20 -4.42
CA GLU A 179 10.36 -5.17 -4.32
C GLU A 179 10.01 -5.44 -2.86
N HIS A 180 8.71 -5.69 -2.61
CA HIS A 180 8.25 -6.05 -1.29
C HIS A 180 8.24 -7.57 -1.12
N ALA A 181 8.35 -8.02 0.14
CA ALA A 181 8.14 -9.42 0.48
C ALA A 181 6.70 -9.84 0.18
N PHE A 182 6.53 -11.10 -0.21
CA PHE A 182 5.24 -11.75 -0.42
C PHE A 182 5.26 -13.18 0.13
N SER A 183 4.09 -13.74 0.39
CA SER A 183 3.94 -15.12 0.86
C SER A 183 3.72 -16.06 -0.32
N ILE A 184 4.42 -17.19 -0.34
CA ILE A 184 4.22 -18.25 -1.33
C ILE A 184 3.17 -19.23 -0.79
N GLY A 185 2.25 -19.68 -1.65
CA GLY A 185 1.25 -20.70 -1.33
C GLY A 185 0.03 -20.20 -0.53
N GLN A 186 -0.16 -18.90 -0.46
CA GLN A 186 -1.37 -18.26 0.05
C GLN A 186 -1.96 -17.35 -1.05
N GLU A 187 -3.29 -17.20 -1.07
CA GLU A 187 -3.93 -16.21 -1.92
C GLU A 187 -3.46 -14.81 -1.50
N ASP A 188 -2.86 -14.07 -2.42
CA ASP A 188 -2.52 -12.66 -2.18
C ASP A 188 -3.74 -11.81 -2.58
N PRO A 189 -4.28 -10.98 -1.69
CA PRO A 189 -5.46 -10.16 -1.99
C PRO A 189 -5.20 -9.08 -3.04
N GLY A 190 -3.98 -8.92 -3.54
CA GLY A 190 -3.64 -7.93 -4.55
C GLY A 190 -3.56 -6.51 -4.02
N VAL A 191 -3.22 -6.32 -2.74
CA VAL A 191 -3.00 -5.00 -2.16
C VAL A 191 -1.83 -4.31 -2.87
N PRO A 192 -2.02 -3.11 -3.49
CA PRO A 192 -0.94 -2.38 -4.12
C PRO A 192 0.18 -2.05 -3.13
N LYS A 193 1.42 -2.19 -3.59
CA LYS A 193 2.63 -2.01 -2.78
C LYS A 193 3.45 -0.85 -3.34
N ILE A 194 3.65 0.20 -2.55
CA ILE A 194 4.33 1.43 -2.96
C ILE A 194 5.59 1.63 -2.13
N GLY A 195 6.72 1.83 -2.80
CA GLY A 195 7.98 2.16 -2.15
C GLY A 195 8.48 3.55 -2.53
N TYR A 196 8.98 4.30 -1.56
CA TYR A 196 9.57 5.62 -1.78
C TYR A 196 11.03 5.66 -1.39
N GLY A 197 11.86 6.27 -2.23
CA GLY A 197 13.26 6.53 -1.97
C GLY A 197 13.50 7.90 -1.34
N LYS A 198 14.78 8.22 -1.15
CA LYS A 198 15.23 9.54 -0.75
C LYS A 198 14.94 10.55 -1.85
N LEU A 199 14.40 11.72 -1.48
CA LEU A 199 14.18 12.83 -2.42
C LEU A 199 15.48 13.26 -3.11
N GLU A 200 15.40 13.50 -4.40
CA GLU A 200 16.50 14.02 -5.22
C GLU A 200 16.24 15.47 -5.60
N MET A 201 17.18 16.34 -5.24
CA MET A 201 17.16 17.75 -5.67
C MET A 201 17.96 17.91 -6.95
N ARG A 202 17.34 18.42 -8.02
CA ARG A 202 17.99 18.69 -9.31
C ARG A 202 17.70 20.12 -9.73
N GLY A 203 18.60 21.05 -9.38
CA GLY A 203 18.33 22.48 -9.49
C GLY A 203 17.16 22.89 -8.59
N ASP A 204 16.13 23.48 -9.18
CA ASP A 204 14.92 23.94 -8.47
C ASP A 204 13.82 22.86 -8.43
N GLN A 205 14.08 21.67 -8.96
CA GLN A 205 13.13 20.56 -9.02
C GLN A 205 13.42 19.53 -7.93
N VAL A 206 12.35 18.88 -7.46
CA VAL A 206 12.40 17.84 -6.44
C VAL A 206 11.74 16.57 -6.97
N TYR A 207 12.53 15.50 -7.09
CA TYR A 207 12.08 14.21 -7.60
C TYR A 207 11.95 13.20 -6.47
N LEU A 208 10.87 12.43 -6.50
CA LEU A 208 10.58 11.34 -5.59
C LEU A 208 10.75 10.01 -6.34
N PRO A 209 11.79 9.21 -6.05
CA PRO A 209 11.87 7.84 -6.55
C PRO A 209 10.69 7.02 -5.99
N ILE A 210 9.96 6.35 -6.87
CA ILE A 210 8.79 5.55 -6.53
C ILE A 210 8.87 4.17 -7.18
N SER A 211 8.53 3.14 -6.41
CA SER A 211 8.33 1.78 -6.86
C SER A 211 6.87 1.41 -6.63
N ILE A 212 6.22 0.86 -7.64
CA ILE A 212 4.80 0.51 -7.59
C ILE A 212 4.64 -0.94 -8.02
N GLY A 213 4.16 -1.77 -7.10
CA GLY A 213 3.86 -3.18 -7.33
C GLY A 213 2.36 -3.42 -7.38
N LEU A 214 1.88 -4.02 -8.47
CA LEU A 214 0.47 -4.37 -8.68
C LEU A 214 0.32 -5.83 -9.02
N HIS A 215 -0.79 -6.42 -8.56
CA HIS A 215 -1.18 -7.79 -8.92
C HIS A 215 -1.66 -7.83 -10.37
N HIS A 216 -0.99 -8.62 -11.23
CA HIS A 216 -1.20 -8.57 -12.69
C HIS A 216 -2.59 -9.09 -13.12
N ALA A 217 -3.24 -9.90 -12.29
CA ALA A 217 -4.63 -10.29 -12.53
C ALA A 217 -5.61 -9.10 -12.41
N LEU A 218 -5.27 -8.07 -11.61
CA LEU A 218 -6.13 -6.91 -11.34
C LEU A 218 -5.76 -5.68 -12.18
N ALA A 219 -4.50 -5.55 -12.60
CA ALA A 219 -3.99 -4.38 -13.29
C ALA A 219 -2.84 -4.74 -14.24
N ASP A 220 -2.53 -3.87 -15.18
CA ASP A 220 -1.38 -3.93 -16.09
C ASP A 220 -0.73 -2.56 -16.28
N GLY A 221 0.20 -2.45 -17.24
CA GLY A 221 0.94 -1.21 -17.49
C GLY A 221 0.05 -0.02 -17.87
N TYR A 222 -1.09 -0.24 -18.51
CA TYR A 222 -2.03 0.83 -18.84
C TYR A 222 -2.67 1.43 -17.57
N HIS A 223 -3.08 0.60 -16.62
CA HIS A 223 -3.66 1.06 -15.35
C HIS A 223 -2.62 1.76 -14.48
N MET A 224 -1.35 1.35 -14.60
CA MET A 224 -0.23 2.06 -14.00
C MET A 224 -0.07 3.48 -14.61
N HIS A 225 -0.21 3.61 -15.93
CA HIS A 225 -0.18 4.91 -16.61
C HIS A 225 -1.32 5.81 -16.12
N LEU A 226 -2.55 5.31 -16.03
CA LEU A 226 -3.70 6.08 -15.51
C LEU A 226 -3.45 6.58 -14.07
N PHE A 227 -2.90 5.71 -13.22
CA PHE A 227 -2.53 6.10 -11.86
C PHE A 227 -1.48 7.22 -11.84
N MET A 228 -0.46 7.13 -12.70
CA MET A 228 0.59 8.15 -12.77
C MET A 228 0.06 9.50 -13.28
N GLU A 229 -0.91 9.49 -14.20
CA GLU A 229 -1.63 10.71 -14.62
C GLU A 229 -2.39 11.34 -13.45
N GLU A 230 -3.17 10.53 -12.69
CA GLU A 230 -3.90 11.02 -11.52
C GLU A 230 -2.95 11.55 -10.44
N LEU A 231 -1.83 10.87 -10.19
CA LEU A 231 -0.83 11.33 -9.23
C LEU A 231 -0.22 12.68 -9.66
N THR A 232 0.09 12.83 -10.94
CA THR A 232 0.61 14.09 -11.50
C THR A 232 -0.43 15.23 -11.34
N LYS A 233 -1.70 14.99 -11.68
CA LYS A 233 -2.78 15.99 -11.48
C LYS A 233 -2.90 16.43 -10.03
N VAL A 234 -2.86 15.47 -9.10
CA VAL A 234 -2.92 15.78 -7.65
C VAL A 234 -1.73 16.64 -7.24
N ILE A 235 -0.52 16.33 -7.68
CA ILE A 235 0.69 17.10 -7.34
C ILE A 235 0.64 18.51 -7.96
N GLU A 236 0.21 18.64 -9.21
CA GLU A 236 0.08 19.92 -9.90
C GLU A 236 -1.01 20.83 -9.31
N SER A 237 -2.00 20.28 -8.60
CA SER A 237 -3.01 21.08 -7.91
C SER A 237 -2.45 21.93 -6.76
N TYR A 238 -1.18 21.75 -6.39
CA TYR A 238 -0.45 22.54 -5.39
C TYR A 238 0.45 23.64 -6.00
N LEU A 239 0.29 23.95 -7.30
CA LEU A 239 1.01 25.05 -7.98
C LEU A 239 0.62 26.42 -7.48
#